data_58d67bfebe933f0d34461817f1f29675
#
_entry.id   58d67bfebe933f0d34461817f1f29675
#
_cell.length_a   1.000
_cell.length_b   1.000
_cell.length_c   1.000
_cell.angle_alpha   90.00
_cell.angle_beta   90.00
_cell.angle_gamma   90.00
#
_symmetry.space_group_name_H-M   'P 1'
#
loop_
_entity.id
_entity.type
_entity.pdbx_description
1 polymer ?
#
loop_
_entity_poly.entity_id
_entity_poly.type
_entity_poly.pdbx_seq_one_letter_code
_entity_poly.pdbx_strand_id
1 'polypeptide(L)'
;MKARPRARKRYGQHFLEPAWADKLVAAVDPRPTDRFLEIGPGPGALTLRLAPRVAQLVTVEIDAELIAALESNAPSNVVLVHGDFLDFDLAGLVRAGPVRIVGNLPYNVSTPILFKLIGDHRRAGGIPDAILMLQREVAARIEASPGTKDYGVLSILVRLHAGVSRLLTLPPGAFRPAPKVHSAVLRLDFRPPPVSLRDEEAFEEMVRSIFTQRRKTLLNALRPFAEARGTDSRRALAAAGIDPTRRPETLDVHELARLAEEVA
;
A
#
# COMPACT_ATOMS: atom_id res chain seq x y z
N MET A 1 35.56 10.40 3.73
CA MET A 1 34.32 9.56 3.65
C MET A 1 33.44 9.90 4.85
N LYS A 2 32.25 10.51 4.67
CA LYS A 2 31.28 10.70 5.76
C LYS A 2 30.82 9.31 6.24
N ALA A 3 30.73 9.11 7.54
CA ALA A 3 30.23 7.84 8.12
C ALA A 3 28.81 7.57 7.63
N ARG A 4 28.52 6.32 7.23
CA ARG A 4 27.16 5.93 6.86
C ARG A 4 26.22 6.11 8.05
N PRO A 5 25.01 6.67 7.87
CA PRO A 5 24.03 6.80 8.95
C PRO A 5 23.75 5.44 9.60
N ARG A 6 23.60 5.42 10.92
CA ARG A 6 23.30 4.20 11.66
C ARG A 6 21.80 3.92 11.63
N ALA A 7 21.41 2.74 11.17
CA ALA A 7 20.02 2.31 11.18
C ALA A 7 19.45 2.21 12.61
N ARG A 8 18.26 2.75 12.82
CA ARG A 8 17.56 2.76 14.11
C ARG A 8 16.49 1.68 14.14
N LYS A 9 16.62 0.72 15.07
CA LYS A 9 15.67 -0.40 15.22
C LYS A 9 14.23 0.07 15.43
N ARG A 10 14.02 1.18 16.17
CA ARG A 10 12.67 1.73 16.43
C ARG A 10 11.90 2.12 15.17
N TYR A 11 12.60 2.46 14.10
CA TYR A 11 12.00 2.80 12.81
C TYR A 11 12.01 1.63 11.80
N GLY A 12 12.49 0.45 12.16
CA GLY A 12 12.54 -0.70 11.27
C GLY A 12 13.41 -0.48 10.02
N GLN A 13 14.47 0.34 10.12
CA GLN A 13 15.27 0.79 8.98
C GLN A 13 16.14 -0.32 8.41
N HIS A 14 15.98 -0.57 7.11
CA HIS A 14 16.82 -1.43 6.27
C HIS A 14 17.16 -0.65 4.99
N PHE A 15 18.37 -0.12 4.92
CA PHE A 15 18.79 0.74 3.80
C PHE A 15 19.16 -0.10 2.58
N LEU A 16 18.65 0.29 1.42
CA LEU A 16 18.87 -0.39 0.17
C LEU A 16 20.32 -0.20 -0.32
N GLU A 17 20.96 -1.27 -0.74
CA GLU A 17 22.31 -1.22 -1.33
C GLU A 17 22.26 -0.59 -2.73
N PRO A 18 23.32 0.15 -3.15
CA PRO A 18 23.35 0.92 -4.38
C PRO A 18 22.92 0.15 -5.63
N ALA A 19 23.45 -1.06 -5.84
CA ALA A 19 23.15 -1.87 -7.02
C ALA A 19 21.65 -2.27 -7.11
N TRP A 20 20.98 -2.41 -5.96
CA TRP A 20 19.54 -2.68 -5.91
C TRP A 20 18.72 -1.42 -6.09
N ALA A 21 19.21 -0.27 -5.63
CA ALA A 21 18.59 1.01 -5.91
C ALA A 21 18.58 1.32 -7.42
N ASP A 22 19.67 1.02 -8.13
CA ASP A 22 19.74 1.17 -9.59
C ASP A 22 18.71 0.28 -10.32
N LYS A 23 18.58 -0.99 -9.91
CA LYS A 23 17.57 -1.93 -10.44
C LYS A 23 16.14 -1.44 -10.16
N LEU A 24 15.90 -0.90 -8.96
CA LEU A 24 14.59 -0.39 -8.59
C LEU A 24 14.22 0.83 -9.40
N VAL A 25 15.14 1.80 -9.57
CA VAL A 25 14.88 2.99 -10.40
C VAL A 25 14.62 2.61 -11.86
N ALA A 26 15.35 1.61 -12.40
CA ALA A 26 15.05 1.07 -13.73
C ALA A 26 13.64 0.46 -13.82
N ALA A 27 13.19 -0.26 -12.79
CA ALA A 27 11.85 -0.85 -12.74
C ALA A 27 10.73 0.18 -12.51
N VAL A 28 11.03 1.30 -11.84
CA VAL A 28 10.11 2.45 -11.68
C VAL A 28 9.80 3.10 -13.03
N ASP A 29 10.76 3.08 -13.97
CA ASP A 29 10.66 3.72 -15.29
C ASP A 29 10.24 5.20 -15.18
N PRO A 30 11.06 6.07 -14.55
CA PRO A 30 10.76 7.48 -14.36
C PRO A 30 10.88 8.28 -15.65
N ARG A 31 9.98 9.24 -15.86
CA ARG A 31 10.00 10.19 -16.98
C ARG A 31 10.42 11.59 -16.50
N PRO A 32 11.07 12.41 -17.34
CA PRO A 32 11.50 13.75 -16.96
C PRO A 32 10.36 14.68 -16.52
N THR A 33 9.12 14.39 -16.91
CA THR A 33 7.92 15.15 -16.54
C THR A 33 7.27 14.67 -15.25
N ASP A 34 7.68 13.51 -14.71
CA ASP A 34 7.07 12.92 -13.54
C ASP A 34 7.36 13.74 -12.28
N ARG A 35 6.36 13.79 -11.41
CA ARG A 35 6.49 14.24 -10.02
C ARG A 35 6.37 13.02 -9.12
N PHE A 36 7.28 12.90 -8.17
CA PHE A 36 7.29 11.78 -7.22
C PHE A 36 7.18 12.24 -5.78
N LEU A 37 6.61 11.38 -4.96
CA LEU A 37 6.76 11.39 -3.51
C LEU A 37 7.48 10.11 -3.09
N GLU A 38 8.61 10.24 -2.41
CA GLU A 38 9.35 9.14 -1.80
C GLU A 38 9.02 9.05 -0.31
N ILE A 39 8.55 7.88 0.12
CA ILE A 39 8.25 7.59 1.52
C ILE A 39 9.48 6.94 2.15
N GLY A 40 10.09 7.60 3.14
CA GLY A 40 11.26 7.11 3.85
C GLY A 40 12.51 7.05 2.97
N PRO A 41 13.06 8.20 2.51
CA PRO A 41 14.26 8.24 1.68
C PRO A 41 15.49 7.62 2.37
N GLY A 42 15.49 7.56 3.70
CA GLY A 42 16.63 7.09 4.45
C GLY A 42 17.89 7.92 4.13
N PRO A 43 19.04 7.27 3.85
CA PRO A 43 20.25 7.97 3.44
C PRO A 43 20.24 8.44 1.98
N GLY A 44 19.11 8.39 1.28
CA GLY A 44 18.94 8.88 -0.10
C GLY A 44 19.32 7.90 -1.21
N ALA A 45 19.30 6.59 -0.94
CA ALA A 45 19.71 5.60 -1.94
C ALA A 45 18.86 5.66 -3.23
N LEU A 46 17.55 5.86 -3.12
CA LEU A 46 16.64 6.10 -4.24
C LEU A 46 16.63 7.57 -4.63
N THR A 47 16.50 8.48 -3.67
CA THR A 47 16.41 9.94 -3.87
C THR A 47 17.44 10.45 -4.87
N LEU A 48 18.73 10.15 -4.62
CA LEU A 48 19.86 10.65 -5.43
C LEU A 48 19.91 10.05 -6.84
N ARG A 49 19.23 8.93 -7.08
CA ARG A 49 19.14 8.27 -8.39
C ARG A 49 17.90 8.67 -9.17
N LEU A 50 16.81 8.92 -8.45
CA LEU A 50 15.53 9.28 -9.04
C LEU A 50 15.47 10.77 -9.39
N ALA A 51 15.96 11.65 -8.50
CA ALA A 51 15.89 13.09 -8.68
C ALA A 51 16.43 13.59 -10.04
N PRO A 52 17.57 13.12 -10.57
CA PRO A 52 18.09 13.58 -11.89
C PRO A 52 17.20 13.16 -13.07
N ARG A 53 16.19 12.31 -12.87
CA ARG A 53 15.36 11.71 -13.93
C ARG A 53 13.93 12.21 -13.95
N VAL A 54 13.55 13.11 -13.03
CA VAL A 54 12.16 13.55 -12.81
C VAL A 54 12.07 15.07 -12.68
N ALA A 55 10.87 15.61 -12.86
CA ALA A 55 10.63 17.04 -12.72
C ALA A 55 10.77 17.50 -11.26
N GLN A 56 10.22 16.73 -10.33
CA GLN A 56 10.21 17.04 -8.90
C GLN A 56 10.17 15.76 -8.07
N LEU A 57 10.89 15.78 -6.95
CA LEU A 57 10.83 14.71 -5.96
C LEU A 57 10.59 15.33 -4.57
N VAL A 58 9.44 15.02 -3.97
CA VAL A 58 9.17 15.32 -2.57
C VAL A 58 9.53 14.08 -1.76
N THR A 59 10.17 14.24 -0.61
CA THR A 59 10.49 13.11 0.29
C THR A 59 9.94 13.39 1.67
N VAL A 60 9.42 12.35 2.34
CA VAL A 60 8.94 12.43 3.73
C VAL A 60 9.70 11.43 4.58
N GLU A 61 10.43 11.91 5.58
CA GLU A 61 11.27 11.09 6.48
C GLU A 61 11.01 11.45 7.95
N ILE A 62 10.79 10.45 8.76
CA ILE A 62 10.53 10.61 10.20
C ILE A 62 11.82 10.82 11.02
N ASP A 63 12.98 10.42 10.49
CA ASP A 63 14.27 10.54 11.17
C ASP A 63 14.97 11.85 10.78
N ALA A 64 14.95 12.84 11.70
CA ALA A 64 15.57 14.15 11.48
C ALA A 64 17.07 14.08 11.16
N GLU A 65 17.82 13.08 11.67
CA GLU A 65 19.25 12.95 11.36
C GLU A 65 19.47 12.53 9.90
N LEU A 66 18.56 11.71 9.35
CA LEU A 66 18.62 11.31 7.94
C LEU A 66 18.27 12.47 7.02
N ILE A 67 17.27 13.29 7.38
CA ILE A 67 16.96 14.54 6.66
C ILE A 67 18.17 15.45 6.64
N ALA A 68 18.75 15.79 7.77
CA ALA A 68 19.92 16.67 7.87
C ALA A 68 21.13 16.12 7.08
N ALA A 69 21.32 14.81 7.08
CA ALA A 69 22.37 14.19 6.27
C ALA A 69 22.10 14.30 4.76
N LEU A 70 20.84 14.20 4.33
CA LEU A 70 20.43 14.26 2.93
C LEU A 70 20.48 15.71 2.39
N GLU A 71 20.12 16.71 3.18
CA GLU A 71 20.13 18.14 2.82
C GLU A 71 21.45 18.58 2.19
N SER A 72 22.57 18.08 2.72
CA SER A 72 23.90 18.47 2.21
C SER A 72 24.22 17.99 0.79
N ASN A 73 23.43 17.09 0.22
CA ASN A 73 23.68 16.48 -1.08
C ASN A 73 22.40 16.40 -1.94
N ALA A 74 21.27 16.93 -1.47
CA ALA A 74 20.01 16.88 -2.20
C ALA A 74 20.09 17.73 -3.48
N PRO A 75 19.69 17.19 -4.65
CA PRO A 75 19.52 17.98 -5.86
C PRO A 75 18.46 19.09 -5.70
N SER A 76 18.54 20.15 -6.49
CA SER A 76 17.68 21.34 -6.37
C SER A 76 16.18 21.06 -6.61
N ASN A 77 15.83 19.98 -7.31
CA ASN A 77 14.45 19.56 -7.55
C ASN A 77 13.90 18.61 -6.46
N VAL A 78 14.66 18.41 -5.36
CA VAL A 78 14.23 17.61 -4.20
C VAL A 78 13.71 18.51 -3.09
N VAL A 79 12.52 18.23 -2.60
CA VAL A 79 11.93 18.86 -1.41
C VAL A 79 11.96 17.87 -0.27
N LEU A 80 12.68 18.21 0.80
CA LEU A 80 12.81 17.36 1.98
C LEU A 80 11.78 17.79 3.05
N VAL A 81 10.95 16.84 3.49
CA VAL A 81 9.95 17.06 4.55
C VAL A 81 10.28 16.16 5.73
N HIS A 82 10.52 16.77 6.90
CA HIS A 82 10.64 16.03 8.16
C HIS A 82 9.26 15.77 8.74
N GLY A 83 8.87 14.51 8.93
CA GLY A 83 7.58 14.15 9.50
C GLY A 83 7.21 12.68 9.30
N ASP A 84 6.10 12.28 9.95
CA ASP A 84 5.50 10.98 9.70
C ASP A 84 4.64 11.05 8.43
N PHE A 85 4.85 10.10 7.52
CA PHE A 85 4.02 10.02 6.31
C PHE A 85 2.54 9.79 6.64
N LEU A 86 2.23 9.13 7.73
CA LEU A 86 0.84 8.90 8.14
C LEU A 86 0.08 10.22 8.42
N ASP A 87 0.79 11.27 8.82
CA ASP A 87 0.24 12.60 9.08
C ASP A 87 0.41 13.57 7.89
N PHE A 88 1.12 13.16 6.83
CA PHE A 88 1.42 14.01 5.68
C PHE A 88 0.18 14.32 4.83
N ASP A 89 -0.03 15.60 4.47
CA ASP A 89 -1.11 16.03 3.54
C ASP A 89 -0.76 15.72 2.08
N LEU A 90 -1.01 14.48 1.68
CA LEU A 90 -0.82 14.05 0.29
C LEU A 90 -1.86 14.71 -0.64
N ALA A 91 -3.08 14.97 -0.14
CA ALA A 91 -4.11 15.65 -0.92
C ALA A 91 -3.66 17.06 -1.35
N GLY A 92 -2.95 17.79 -0.47
CA GLY A 92 -2.33 19.06 -0.80
C GLY A 92 -1.31 18.95 -1.93
N LEU A 93 -0.50 17.90 -1.91
CA LEU A 93 0.55 17.70 -2.93
C LEU A 93 -0.04 17.36 -4.32
N VAL A 94 -1.08 16.52 -4.39
CA VAL A 94 -1.69 16.11 -5.68
C VAL A 94 -2.53 17.21 -6.33
N ARG A 95 -2.98 18.23 -5.59
CA ARG A 95 -3.66 19.41 -6.17
C ARG A 95 -2.82 20.14 -7.22
N ALA A 96 -1.51 20.11 -7.09
CA ALA A 96 -0.59 20.73 -8.07
C ALA A 96 -0.30 19.83 -9.30
N GLY A 97 -0.96 18.68 -9.42
CA GLY A 97 -0.84 17.73 -10.51
C GLY A 97 -0.51 16.31 -10.04
N PRO A 98 -0.54 15.31 -10.93
CA PRO A 98 -0.31 13.92 -10.58
C PRO A 98 1.02 13.68 -9.90
N VAL A 99 1.03 12.77 -8.91
CA VAL A 99 2.23 12.40 -8.13
C VAL A 99 2.32 10.89 -8.04
N ARG A 100 3.40 10.33 -8.55
CA ARG A 100 3.77 8.92 -8.43
C ARG A 100 4.41 8.69 -7.07
N ILE A 101 4.12 7.55 -6.45
CA ILE A 101 4.65 7.23 -5.12
C ILE A 101 5.75 6.18 -5.25
N VAL A 102 6.82 6.34 -4.48
CA VAL A 102 7.88 5.33 -4.36
C VAL A 102 8.32 5.22 -2.91
N GLY A 103 8.73 4.03 -2.46
CA GLY A 103 9.27 3.90 -1.12
C GLY A 103 9.76 2.51 -0.76
N ASN A 104 10.81 2.48 0.06
CA ASN A 104 11.25 1.29 0.78
C ASN A 104 10.60 1.33 2.17
N LEU A 105 9.36 0.81 2.27
CA LEU A 105 8.54 1.00 3.46
C LEU A 105 9.10 0.26 4.68
N PRO A 106 9.12 0.90 5.85
CA PRO A 106 9.39 0.20 7.11
C PRO A 106 8.34 -0.89 7.35
N TYR A 107 8.79 -2.10 7.67
CA TYR A 107 7.94 -3.28 7.69
C TYR A 107 6.78 -3.22 8.69
N ASN A 108 7.00 -2.54 9.82
CA ASN A 108 6.02 -2.40 10.90
C ASN A 108 4.86 -1.44 10.58
N VAL A 109 5.03 -0.53 9.62
CA VAL A 109 4.04 0.49 9.25
C VAL A 109 3.59 0.40 7.78
N SER A 110 4.03 -0.61 7.03
CA SER A 110 3.70 -0.76 5.61
C SER A 110 2.19 -0.89 5.35
N THR A 111 1.45 -1.63 6.20
CA THR A 111 0.00 -1.79 6.06
C THR A 111 -0.78 -0.48 6.33
N PRO A 112 -0.55 0.26 7.42
CA PRO A 112 -1.11 1.60 7.59
C PRO A 112 -0.82 2.55 6.43
N ILE A 113 0.41 2.56 5.90
CA ILE A 113 0.78 3.38 4.75
C ILE A 113 -0.03 3.00 3.50
N LEU A 114 -0.21 1.70 3.22
CA LEU A 114 -1.03 1.23 2.12
C LEU A 114 -2.49 1.71 2.23
N PHE A 115 -3.10 1.59 3.40
CA PHE A 115 -4.47 2.07 3.61
C PHE A 115 -4.58 3.58 3.50
N LYS A 116 -3.58 4.35 3.99
CA LYS A 116 -3.54 5.79 3.79
C LYS A 116 -3.47 6.15 2.30
N LEU A 117 -2.61 5.51 1.51
CA LEU A 117 -2.50 5.75 0.06
C LEU A 117 -3.82 5.49 -0.66
N ILE A 118 -4.51 4.39 -0.34
CA ILE A 118 -5.84 4.08 -0.88
C ILE A 118 -6.84 5.18 -0.49
N GLY A 119 -6.90 5.56 0.79
CA GLY A 119 -7.79 6.59 1.29
C GLY A 119 -7.51 7.97 0.67
N ASP A 120 -6.25 8.34 0.48
CA ASP A 120 -5.87 9.61 -0.16
C ASP A 120 -6.21 9.60 -1.66
N HIS A 121 -5.98 8.46 -2.36
CA HIS A 121 -6.39 8.30 -3.76
C HIS A 121 -7.92 8.45 -3.92
N ARG A 122 -8.71 7.81 -3.06
CA ARG A 122 -10.18 7.93 -3.06
C ARG A 122 -10.65 9.37 -2.90
N ARG A 123 -10.05 10.10 -1.93
CA ARG A 123 -10.48 11.46 -1.60
C ARG A 123 -10.06 12.52 -2.61
N ALA A 124 -8.86 12.41 -3.15
CA ALA A 124 -8.25 13.49 -3.93
C ALA A 124 -7.89 13.09 -5.36
N GLY A 125 -7.83 11.78 -5.69
CA GLY A 125 -7.27 11.33 -6.96
C GLY A 125 -5.79 11.68 -7.09
N GLY A 126 -5.32 11.82 -8.31
CA GLY A 126 -3.98 12.37 -8.61
C GLY A 126 -2.78 11.47 -8.25
N ILE A 127 -3.01 10.21 -7.85
CA ILE A 127 -1.97 9.20 -7.64
C ILE A 127 -2.11 8.15 -8.76
N PRO A 128 -1.29 8.21 -9.82
CA PRO A 128 -1.37 7.22 -10.91
C PRO A 128 -0.88 5.84 -10.47
N ASP A 129 0.26 5.79 -9.79
CA ASP A 129 0.83 4.53 -9.29
C ASP A 129 1.62 4.72 -7.99
N ALA A 130 1.81 3.60 -7.27
CA ALA A 130 2.74 3.51 -6.15
C ALA A 130 3.65 2.29 -6.32
N ILE A 131 4.98 2.51 -6.30
CA ILE A 131 5.98 1.44 -6.38
C ILE A 131 6.59 1.25 -5.00
N LEU A 132 6.16 0.20 -4.32
CA LEU A 132 6.43 0.00 -2.90
C LEU A 132 7.24 -1.27 -2.66
N MET A 133 8.30 -1.13 -1.88
CA MET A 133 9.04 -2.28 -1.38
C MET A 133 8.47 -2.72 -0.04
N LEU A 134 8.11 -4.01 0.03
CA LEU A 134 7.37 -4.63 1.12
C LEU A 134 8.04 -5.94 1.53
N GLN A 135 7.77 -6.44 2.74
CA GLN A 135 8.07 -7.83 3.07
C GLN A 135 7.36 -8.77 2.11
N ARG A 136 8.03 -9.88 1.74
CA ARG A 136 7.45 -10.89 0.84
C ARG A 136 6.09 -11.40 1.31
N GLU A 137 5.86 -11.54 2.62
CA GLU A 137 4.58 -11.97 3.17
C GLU A 137 3.48 -10.95 2.90
N VAL A 138 3.75 -9.66 3.12
CA VAL A 138 2.77 -8.58 2.85
C VAL A 138 2.47 -8.51 1.36
N ALA A 139 3.49 -8.59 0.51
CA ALA A 139 3.31 -8.65 -0.93
C ALA A 139 2.46 -9.85 -1.37
N ALA A 140 2.72 -11.05 -0.81
CA ALA A 140 1.93 -12.25 -1.09
C ALA A 140 0.45 -12.08 -0.71
N ARG A 141 0.15 -11.41 0.42
CA ARG A 141 -1.22 -11.07 0.80
C ARG A 141 -1.89 -10.12 -0.17
N ILE A 142 -1.18 -9.11 -0.67
CA ILE A 142 -1.72 -8.16 -1.66
C ILE A 142 -2.04 -8.87 -2.98
N GLU A 143 -1.17 -9.78 -3.43
CA GLU A 143 -1.29 -10.53 -4.68
C GLU A 143 -2.25 -11.73 -4.59
N ALA A 144 -2.67 -12.12 -3.39
CA ALA A 144 -3.48 -13.30 -3.16
C ALA A 144 -4.82 -13.26 -3.89
N SER A 145 -5.25 -14.41 -4.40
CA SER A 145 -6.53 -14.61 -5.10
C SER A 145 -7.53 -15.30 -4.17
N PRO A 146 -8.86 -15.14 -4.42
CA PRO A 146 -9.89 -15.85 -3.68
C PRO A 146 -9.61 -17.35 -3.55
N GLY A 147 -9.90 -17.92 -2.39
CA GLY A 147 -9.67 -19.34 -2.08
C GLY A 147 -8.26 -19.68 -1.64
N THR A 148 -7.31 -18.76 -1.68
CA THR A 148 -5.93 -18.99 -1.24
C THR A 148 -5.73 -18.61 0.23
N LYS A 149 -4.70 -19.20 0.88
CA LYS A 149 -4.39 -18.99 2.30
C LYS A 149 -4.15 -17.53 2.66
N ASP A 150 -3.51 -16.77 1.79
CA ASP A 150 -3.06 -15.40 2.06
C ASP A 150 -4.11 -14.34 1.69
N TYR A 151 -5.21 -14.76 1.02
CA TYR A 151 -6.30 -13.88 0.63
C TYR A 151 -7.05 -13.33 1.85
N GLY A 152 -7.33 -12.02 1.86
CA GLY A 152 -7.97 -11.35 2.98
C GLY A 152 -8.25 -9.88 2.74
N VAL A 153 -8.52 -9.15 3.82
CA VAL A 153 -8.86 -7.72 3.77
C VAL A 153 -7.89 -6.91 2.93
N LEU A 154 -6.57 -7.15 3.08
CA LEU A 154 -5.55 -6.41 2.34
C LEU A 154 -5.61 -6.68 0.84
N SER A 155 -5.81 -7.95 0.43
CA SER A 155 -5.98 -8.33 -0.98
C SER A 155 -7.18 -7.64 -1.60
N ILE A 156 -8.31 -7.63 -0.89
CA ILE A 156 -9.60 -7.12 -1.35
C ILE A 156 -9.52 -5.60 -1.51
N LEU A 157 -9.11 -4.87 -0.45
CA LEU A 157 -9.12 -3.42 -0.45
C LEU A 157 -8.07 -2.83 -1.40
N VAL A 158 -6.89 -3.44 -1.52
CA VAL A 158 -5.90 -2.98 -2.51
C VAL A 158 -6.44 -3.22 -3.93
N ARG A 159 -6.95 -4.41 -4.24
CA ARG A 159 -7.44 -4.75 -5.59
C ARG A 159 -8.72 -4.01 -5.98
N LEU A 160 -9.48 -3.53 -5.02
CA LEU A 160 -10.62 -2.65 -5.28
C LEU A 160 -10.17 -1.35 -5.96
N HIS A 161 -9.01 -0.81 -5.57
CA HIS A 161 -8.54 0.50 -6.00
C HIS A 161 -7.32 0.48 -6.91
N ALA A 162 -6.64 -0.66 -7.05
CA ALA A 162 -5.41 -0.74 -7.84
C ALA A 162 -5.24 -2.08 -8.56
N GLY A 163 -4.68 -2.02 -9.75
CA GLY A 163 -4.01 -3.15 -10.38
C GLY A 163 -2.72 -3.44 -9.64
N VAL A 164 -2.35 -4.73 -9.48
CA VAL A 164 -1.16 -5.13 -8.75
C VAL A 164 -0.23 -5.91 -9.66
N SER A 165 1.02 -5.49 -9.75
CA SER A 165 2.07 -6.22 -10.47
C SER A 165 3.36 -6.26 -9.65
N ARG A 166 4.04 -7.43 -9.69
CA ARG A 166 5.34 -7.59 -9.04
C ARG A 166 6.45 -7.19 -9.98
N LEU A 167 7.27 -6.23 -9.59
CA LEU A 167 8.40 -5.75 -10.38
C LEU A 167 9.69 -6.49 -10.04
N LEU A 168 9.99 -6.68 -8.74
CA LEU A 168 11.25 -7.26 -8.27
C LEU A 168 11.03 -8.14 -7.03
N THR A 169 11.95 -9.10 -6.85
CA THR A 169 12.13 -9.82 -5.58
C THR A 169 13.56 -9.58 -5.10
N LEU A 170 13.73 -9.19 -3.83
CA LEU A 170 15.02 -8.85 -3.26
C LEU A 170 15.40 -9.79 -2.13
N PRO A 171 16.63 -10.33 -2.14
CA PRO A 171 17.15 -11.11 -1.02
C PRO A 171 17.50 -10.22 0.16
N PRO A 172 17.64 -10.77 1.39
CA PRO A 172 18.08 -10.00 2.56
C PRO A 172 19.39 -9.22 2.35
N GLY A 173 20.32 -9.77 1.57
CA GLY A 173 21.59 -9.11 1.24
C GLY A 173 21.48 -7.84 0.39
N ALA A 174 20.28 -7.51 -0.10
CA ALA A 174 20.03 -6.25 -0.80
C ALA A 174 19.99 -5.04 0.16
N PHE A 175 20.08 -5.27 1.47
CA PHE A 175 19.89 -4.22 2.50
C PHE A 175 21.01 -4.22 3.54
N ARG A 176 21.20 -3.06 4.17
CA ARG A 176 22.04 -2.86 5.36
C ARG A 176 21.30 -2.06 6.45
N PRO A 177 21.12 -2.62 7.65
CA PRO A 177 21.34 -4.04 8.02
C PRO A 177 20.39 -4.97 7.23
N ALA A 178 20.81 -6.21 7.02
CA ALA A 178 19.99 -7.19 6.31
C ALA A 178 18.73 -7.55 7.14
N PRO A 179 17.53 -7.56 6.54
CA PRO A 179 16.33 -8.10 7.20
C PRO A 179 16.41 -9.64 7.29
N LYS A 180 15.51 -10.22 8.12
CA LYS A 180 15.44 -11.68 8.26
C LYS A 180 14.69 -12.36 7.10
N VAL A 181 13.97 -11.59 6.28
CA VAL A 181 13.07 -12.11 5.24
C VAL A 181 13.35 -11.44 3.90
N HIS A 182 12.93 -12.08 2.82
CA HIS A 182 12.95 -11.47 1.49
C HIS A 182 11.95 -10.32 1.40
N SER A 183 12.21 -9.40 0.48
CA SER A 183 11.32 -8.30 0.10
C SER A 183 10.83 -8.47 -1.32
N ALA A 184 9.73 -7.82 -1.64
CA ALA A 184 9.22 -7.71 -3.00
C ALA A 184 8.89 -6.24 -3.28
N VAL A 185 9.06 -5.83 -4.55
CA VAL A 185 8.59 -4.55 -5.05
C VAL A 185 7.32 -4.79 -5.83
N LEU A 186 6.24 -4.16 -5.39
CA LEU A 186 4.98 -4.15 -6.10
C LEU A 186 4.74 -2.77 -6.72
N ARG A 187 4.16 -2.75 -7.92
CA ARG A 187 3.50 -1.59 -8.49
C ARG A 187 2.01 -1.74 -8.23
N LEU A 188 1.42 -0.70 -7.69
CA LEU A 188 -0.02 -0.53 -7.52
C LEU A 188 -0.45 0.55 -8.52
N ASP A 189 -1.11 0.16 -9.61
CA ASP A 189 -1.65 1.07 -10.62
C ASP A 189 -3.06 1.48 -10.17
N PHE A 190 -3.20 2.68 -9.63
CA PHE A 190 -4.47 3.16 -9.09
C PHE A 190 -5.50 3.39 -10.17
N ARG A 191 -6.73 2.96 -9.90
CA ARG A 191 -7.86 3.04 -10.84
C ARG A 191 -9.19 3.09 -10.09
N PRO A 192 -10.27 3.52 -10.74
CA PRO A 192 -11.61 3.37 -10.18
C PRO A 192 -11.92 1.91 -9.84
N PRO A 193 -12.73 1.66 -8.78
CA PRO A 193 -13.20 0.34 -8.44
C PRO A 193 -13.82 -0.39 -9.63
N PRO A 194 -13.58 -1.72 -9.80
CA PRO A 194 -14.18 -2.50 -10.89
C PRO A 194 -15.67 -2.81 -10.64
N VAL A 195 -16.20 -2.39 -9.50
CA VAL A 195 -17.58 -2.55 -9.05
C VAL A 195 -18.13 -1.20 -8.58
N SER A 196 -19.43 -0.96 -8.80
CA SER A 196 -20.12 0.16 -8.19
C SER A 196 -20.46 -0.20 -6.74
N LEU A 197 -20.18 0.69 -5.81
CA LEU A 197 -20.53 0.58 -4.40
C LEU A 197 -21.32 1.82 -4.00
N ARG A 198 -22.49 1.65 -3.40
CA ARG A 198 -23.29 2.78 -2.87
C ARG A 198 -22.62 3.38 -1.65
N ASP A 199 -22.09 2.53 -0.80
CA ASP A 199 -21.38 2.89 0.42
C ASP A 199 -20.11 2.06 0.54
N GLU A 200 -18.98 2.70 0.20
CA GLU A 200 -17.67 2.06 0.24
C GLU A 200 -17.15 1.86 1.66
N GLU A 201 -17.56 2.72 2.61
CA GLU A 201 -17.20 2.55 4.02
C GLU A 201 -17.92 1.33 4.60
N ALA A 202 -19.21 1.18 4.33
CA ALA A 202 -19.97 -0.01 4.72
C ALA A 202 -19.40 -1.29 4.11
N PHE A 203 -18.96 -1.24 2.83
CA PHE A 203 -18.27 -2.36 2.19
C PHE A 203 -16.98 -2.73 2.95
N GLU A 204 -16.13 -1.75 3.25
CA GLU A 204 -14.87 -1.98 3.98
C GLU A 204 -15.13 -2.56 5.37
N GLU A 205 -16.10 -2.02 6.11
CA GLU A 205 -16.50 -2.52 7.43
C GLU A 205 -17.03 -3.94 7.37
N MET A 206 -17.89 -4.27 6.40
CA MET A 206 -18.38 -5.63 6.17
C MET A 206 -17.22 -6.59 5.91
N VAL A 207 -16.32 -6.24 4.99
CA VAL A 207 -15.13 -7.06 4.65
C VAL A 207 -14.29 -7.31 5.90
N ARG A 208 -13.98 -6.25 6.65
CA ARG A 208 -13.23 -6.39 7.92
C ARG A 208 -13.95 -7.29 8.91
N SER A 209 -15.25 -7.13 9.08
CA SER A 209 -16.08 -7.92 10.00
C SER A 209 -16.08 -9.41 9.65
N ILE A 210 -16.42 -9.78 8.42
CA ILE A 210 -16.50 -11.20 8.02
C ILE A 210 -15.15 -11.91 8.07
N PHE A 211 -14.04 -11.20 7.81
CA PHE A 211 -12.69 -11.77 7.88
C PHE A 211 -12.16 -11.95 9.31
N THR A 212 -12.76 -11.34 10.34
CA THR A 212 -12.48 -11.71 11.73
C THR A 212 -12.89 -13.15 12.02
N GLN A 213 -13.88 -13.67 11.28
CA GLN A 213 -14.43 -15.03 11.40
C GLN A 213 -14.13 -15.90 10.17
N ARG A 214 -12.99 -15.69 9.52
CA ARG A 214 -12.57 -16.31 8.26
C ARG A 214 -12.81 -17.82 8.17
N ARG A 215 -12.68 -18.56 9.29
CA ARG A 215 -12.84 -20.03 9.33
C ARG A 215 -14.28 -20.50 9.45
N LYS A 216 -15.25 -19.62 9.71
CA LYS A 216 -16.67 -19.93 9.80
C LYS A 216 -17.34 -19.90 8.43
N THR A 217 -18.53 -20.49 8.33
CA THR A 217 -19.39 -20.29 7.16
C THR A 217 -19.77 -18.83 7.04
N LEU A 218 -20.03 -18.39 5.82
CA LEU A 218 -20.35 -16.98 5.53
C LEU A 218 -21.62 -16.54 6.29
N LEU A 219 -22.63 -17.43 6.42
CA LEU A 219 -23.81 -17.16 7.24
C LEU A 219 -23.45 -16.75 8.67
N ASN A 220 -22.52 -17.46 9.29
CA ASN A 220 -22.10 -17.16 10.67
C ASN A 220 -21.14 -15.98 10.74
N ALA A 221 -20.29 -15.79 9.72
CA ALA A 221 -19.32 -14.68 9.67
C ALA A 221 -20.02 -13.33 9.45
N LEU A 222 -21.10 -13.30 8.63
CA LEU A 222 -21.86 -12.09 8.33
C LEU A 222 -22.79 -11.66 9.46
N ARG A 223 -23.27 -12.61 10.29
CA ARG A 223 -24.31 -12.36 11.29
C ARG A 223 -24.07 -11.13 12.17
N PRO A 224 -22.91 -10.95 12.82
CA PRO A 224 -22.70 -9.78 13.69
C PRO A 224 -22.84 -8.44 12.95
N PHE A 225 -22.38 -8.38 11.70
CA PHE A 225 -22.47 -7.19 10.89
C PHE A 225 -23.89 -6.90 10.42
N ALA A 226 -24.61 -7.93 9.96
CA ALA A 226 -26.00 -7.82 9.52
C ALA A 226 -26.94 -7.42 10.67
N GLU A 227 -26.81 -8.07 11.84
CA GLU A 227 -27.61 -7.76 13.04
C GLU A 227 -27.40 -6.31 13.50
N ALA A 228 -26.16 -5.80 13.47
CA ALA A 228 -25.85 -4.41 13.82
C ALA A 228 -26.54 -3.39 12.88
N ARG A 229 -26.94 -3.81 11.69
CA ARG A 229 -27.67 -3.01 10.69
C ARG A 229 -29.16 -3.37 10.55
N GLY A 230 -29.68 -4.20 11.47
CA GLY A 230 -31.08 -4.61 11.44
C GLY A 230 -31.48 -5.52 10.28
N THR A 231 -30.48 -6.19 9.66
CA THR A 231 -30.68 -7.08 8.50
C THR A 231 -30.43 -8.54 8.88
N ASP A 232 -31.20 -9.46 8.28
CA ASP A 232 -30.98 -10.89 8.43
C ASP A 232 -29.93 -11.40 7.45
N SER A 233 -28.88 -12.04 7.97
CA SER A 233 -27.73 -12.52 7.17
C SER A 233 -28.14 -13.59 6.14
N ARG A 234 -29.13 -14.44 6.41
CA ARG A 234 -29.61 -15.45 5.46
C ARG A 234 -30.33 -14.80 4.29
N ARG A 235 -31.17 -13.80 4.59
CA ARG A 235 -31.89 -13.02 3.59
C ARG A 235 -30.92 -12.25 2.68
N ALA A 236 -29.93 -11.58 3.27
CA ALA A 236 -28.92 -10.84 2.50
C ALA A 236 -28.11 -11.77 1.59
N LEU A 237 -27.67 -12.95 2.09
CA LEU A 237 -26.95 -13.91 1.26
C LEU A 237 -27.80 -14.47 0.12
N ALA A 238 -29.09 -14.74 0.36
CA ALA A 238 -30.02 -15.21 -0.66
C ALA A 238 -30.24 -14.13 -1.73
N ALA A 239 -30.42 -12.87 -1.35
CA ALA A 239 -30.59 -11.74 -2.28
C ALA A 239 -29.34 -11.50 -3.12
N ALA A 240 -28.13 -11.62 -2.52
CA ALA A 240 -26.86 -11.53 -3.23
C ALA A 240 -26.54 -12.75 -4.13
N GLY A 241 -27.34 -13.83 -4.05
CA GLY A 241 -27.13 -15.08 -4.79
C GLY A 241 -25.87 -15.84 -4.32
N ILE A 242 -25.58 -15.83 -3.01
CA ILE A 242 -24.36 -16.43 -2.44
C ILE A 242 -24.71 -17.59 -1.52
N ASP A 243 -24.06 -18.75 -1.74
CA ASP A 243 -24.21 -19.92 -0.87
C ASP A 243 -23.75 -19.61 0.57
N PRO A 244 -24.64 -19.72 1.59
CA PRO A 244 -24.34 -19.41 2.97
C PRO A 244 -23.32 -20.35 3.62
N THR A 245 -23.05 -21.50 3.03
CA THR A 245 -22.08 -22.50 3.54
C THR A 245 -20.64 -22.19 3.14
N ARG A 246 -20.42 -21.35 2.14
CA ARG A 246 -19.11 -20.88 1.72
C ARG A 246 -18.38 -20.14 2.86
N ARG A 247 -17.10 -19.91 2.69
CA ARG A 247 -16.28 -19.12 3.63
C ARG A 247 -15.96 -17.75 3.06
N PRO A 248 -15.74 -16.70 3.90
CA PRO A 248 -15.39 -15.37 3.43
C PRO A 248 -14.25 -15.34 2.42
N GLU A 249 -13.22 -16.16 2.63
CA GLU A 249 -12.02 -16.21 1.79
C GLU A 249 -12.25 -16.74 0.36
N THR A 250 -13.43 -17.30 0.08
CA THR A 250 -13.75 -17.82 -1.26
C THR A 250 -14.45 -16.80 -2.15
N LEU A 251 -14.88 -15.66 -1.58
CA LEU A 251 -15.61 -14.63 -2.31
C LEU A 251 -14.65 -13.70 -3.07
N ASP A 252 -14.98 -13.40 -4.32
CA ASP A 252 -14.32 -12.35 -5.08
C ASP A 252 -14.89 -10.95 -4.75
N VAL A 253 -14.30 -9.90 -5.34
CA VAL A 253 -14.70 -8.51 -5.09
C VAL A 253 -16.12 -8.23 -5.60
N HIS A 254 -16.56 -8.87 -6.68
CA HIS A 254 -17.92 -8.69 -7.24
C HIS A 254 -18.98 -9.32 -6.35
N GLU A 255 -18.71 -10.52 -5.81
CA GLU A 255 -19.58 -11.20 -4.85
C GLU A 255 -19.69 -10.40 -3.54
N LEU A 256 -18.53 -9.89 -3.05
CA LEU A 256 -18.50 -9.06 -1.84
C LEU A 256 -19.26 -7.74 -2.05
N ALA A 257 -19.15 -7.11 -3.24
CA ALA A 257 -19.88 -5.88 -3.55
C ALA A 257 -21.40 -6.13 -3.56
N ARG A 258 -21.88 -7.19 -4.23
CA ARG A 258 -23.30 -7.54 -4.20
C ARG A 258 -23.81 -7.79 -2.79
N LEU A 259 -23.00 -8.48 -1.96
CA LEU A 259 -23.36 -8.74 -0.56
C LEU A 259 -23.45 -7.45 0.25
N ALA A 260 -22.54 -6.51 0.04
CA ALA A 260 -22.55 -5.24 0.75
C ALA A 260 -23.81 -4.42 0.44
N GLU A 261 -24.30 -4.42 -0.82
CA GLU A 261 -25.55 -3.73 -1.19
C GLU A 261 -26.78 -4.27 -0.47
N GLU A 262 -26.77 -5.53 -0.03
CA GLU A 262 -27.90 -6.17 0.65
C GLU A 262 -27.87 -5.99 2.19
N VAL A 263 -26.75 -5.48 2.73
CA VAL A 263 -26.56 -5.27 4.18
C VAL A 263 -26.24 -3.81 4.55
N ALA A 264 -26.16 -2.92 3.53
CA ALA A 264 -25.89 -1.49 3.72
C ALA A 264 -27.10 -0.74 4.32
#